data_4b8f19ec87e37e4e34574f3d466f251c
#
_entry.id   4b8f19ec87e37e4e34574f3d466f251c
#
_cell.length_a   1.000
_cell.length_b   1.000
_cell.length_c   1.000
_cell.angle_alpha   90.00
_cell.angle_beta   90.00
_cell.angle_gamma   90.00
#
_symmetry.space_group_name_H-M   'P 1'
#
loop_
_entity.id
_entity.type
_entity.pdbx_description
1 polymer ?
#
loop_
_entity_poly.entity_id
_entity_poly.type
_entity_poly.pdbx_seq_one_letter_code
_entity_poly.pdbx_strand_id
1 'polypeptide(L)'
;MDSVVETHGLTREFVRRGKGAKLLTRSALRAVDDLSITIAPGDSVGYIGANGAGKSTTIKMLVGILVPTSGTVRTCGLDPLKQRRELAARVGVVFGQRSQLWWDLPVRESFEILSAIHRLPPSRSRARTDELVDRLELGEFLATPVRQLSLGQRMRAEVAAALLHQPQLVILDEPTIGLDVLSKQRLREFLIGERRSHGTTLLLTTHDMGDIERLCDRVLVVDHGRVVHDGDLDGLARAAGAGRTLVVDLTGATPDLTGIPHTTHVSSEVDGARQRLGFDSESTTAAAVLAAVSERAEVRDLSIEEPDIEDVVRRIYRARR
;
A
#
# COMPACT_ATOMS: atom_id res chain seq x y z
N MET A 1 0.40 18.55 16.30
CA MET A 1 0.16 18.58 14.84
C MET A 1 -1.11 17.83 14.60
N ASP A 2 -2.07 18.43 13.90
CA ASP A 2 -3.36 17.77 13.69
C ASP A 2 -3.18 16.62 12.70
N SER A 3 -3.57 15.42 13.10
CA SER A 3 -3.51 14.22 12.26
C SER A 3 -4.51 14.30 11.10
N VAL A 4 -4.16 13.72 9.94
CA VAL A 4 -5.09 13.58 8.80
C VAL A 4 -6.02 12.39 9.00
N VAL A 5 -5.55 11.32 9.60
CA VAL A 5 -6.37 10.20 10.05
C VAL A 5 -6.07 9.92 11.50
N GLU A 6 -7.12 9.74 12.30
CA GLU A 6 -7.03 9.37 13.71
C GLU A 6 -8.16 8.42 14.06
N THR A 7 -7.81 7.27 14.63
CA THR A 7 -8.79 6.31 15.11
C THR A 7 -8.43 5.84 16.52
N HIS A 8 -9.43 5.62 17.36
CA HIS A 8 -9.26 5.10 18.70
C HIS A 8 -10.24 3.96 18.96
N GLY A 9 -9.71 2.76 19.17
CA GLY A 9 -10.50 1.58 19.44
C GLY A 9 -11.53 1.24 18.37
N LEU A 10 -11.26 1.62 17.11
CA LEU A 10 -12.20 1.51 16.01
C LEU A 10 -12.55 0.04 15.76
N THR A 11 -13.83 -0.30 15.86
CA THR A 11 -14.30 -1.68 15.73
C THR A 11 -15.49 -1.78 14.79
N ARG A 12 -15.52 -2.82 13.97
CA ARG A 12 -16.68 -3.15 13.14
C ARG A 12 -17.02 -4.62 13.20
N GLU A 13 -18.23 -4.91 13.65
CA GLU A 13 -18.81 -6.25 13.69
C GLU A 13 -19.94 -6.38 12.66
N PHE A 14 -19.96 -7.52 11.97
CA PHE A 14 -21.05 -7.92 11.08
C PHE A 14 -21.75 -9.13 11.67
N VAL A 15 -23.06 -8.99 11.93
CA VAL A 15 -23.89 -10.09 12.41
C VAL A 15 -24.33 -10.94 11.23
N ARG A 16 -23.88 -12.19 11.17
CA ARG A 16 -24.36 -13.19 10.20
C ARG A 16 -25.53 -13.96 10.83
N ARG A 17 -26.67 -13.93 10.17
CA ARG A 17 -27.78 -14.85 10.48
C ARG A 17 -27.50 -16.18 9.79
N GLY A 18 -27.39 -17.29 10.54
CA GLY A 18 -27.19 -18.61 9.99
C GLY A 18 -28.35 -19.00 9.07
N LYS A 19 -28.05 -19.50 7.86
CA LYS A 19 -29.04 -20.17 7.01
C LYS A 19 -29.05 -21.65 7.41
N GLY A 20 -30.09 -22.11 8.08
CA GLY A 20 -30.28 -23.52 8.46
C GLY A 20 -31.26 -23.70 9.59
N ALA A 21 -31.70 -24.94 9.84
CA ALA A 21 -32.75 -25.32 10.79
C ALA A 21 -32.50 -24.95 12.28
N LYS A 22 -31.39 -24.31 12.63
CA LYS A 22 -31.14 -23.70 13.92
C LYS A 22 -31.13 -22.18 13.80
N LEU A 23 -32.31 -21.58 13.82
CA LEU A 23 -32.57 -20.14 13.62
C LEU A 23 -31.96 -19.22 14.69
N LEU A 24 -31.14 -19.68 15.63
CA LEU A 24 -30.72 -18.95 16.82
C LEU A 24 -29.19 -18.75 16.98
N THR A 25 -28.36 -19.19 16.05
CA THR A 25 -26.93 -18.92 16.13
C THR A 25 -26.58 -17.62 15.41
N ARG A 26 -26.50 -16.52 16.14
CA ARG A 26 -25.88 -15.29 15.69
C ARG A 26 -24.36 -15.48 15.77
N SER A 27 -23.68 -15.61 14.65
CA SER A 27 -22.22 -15.46 14.62
C SER A 27 -21.89 -14.02 14.29
N ALA A 28 -21.11 -13.36 15.14
CA ALA A 28 -20.57 -12.05 14.86
C ALA A 28 -19.20 -12.23 14.19
N LEU A 29 -19.00 -11.62 13.03
CA LEU A 29 -17.69 -11.49 12.39
C LEU A 29 -17.15 -10.11 12.72
N ARG A 30 -16.08 -10.05 13.51
CA ARG A 30 -15.36 -8.82 13.81
C ARG A 30 -14.35 -8.58 12.69
N ALA A 31 -14.70 -7.67 11.77
CA ALA A 31 -13.87 -7.37 10.59
C ALA A 31 -12.78 -6.33 10.89
N VAL A 32 -13.02 -5.45 11.85
CA VAL A 32 -12.04 -4.51 12.43
C VAL A 32 -12.21 -4.60 13.94
N ASP A 33 -11.10 -4.72 14.66
CA ASP A 33 -11.07 -5.02 16.09
C ASP A 33 -10.04 -4.14 16.80
N ASP A 34 -10.53 -3.14 17.53
CA ASP A 34 -9.73 -2.24 18.38
C ASP A 34 -8.60 -1.52 17.61
N LEU A 35 -8.91 -1.03 16.39
CA LEU A 35 -7.93 -0.37 15.53
C LEU A 35 -7.68 1.07 16.00
N SER A 36 -6.44 1.35 16.43
CA SER A 36 -5.98 2.69 16.81
C SER A 36 -4.78 3.05 15.96
N ILE A 37 -4.95 4.02 15.04
CA ILE A 37 -3.91 4.50 14.14
C ILE A 37 -3.96 6.03 14.03
N THR A 38 -2.81 6.63 13.74
CA THR A 38 -2.67 8.05 13.45
C THR A 38 -1.82 8.22 12.21
N ILE A 39 -2.28 9.05 11.24
CA ILE A 39 -1.53 9.39 10.03
C ILE A 39 -1.35 10.92 10.02
N ALA A 40 -0.11 11.38 9.88
CA ALA A 40 0.21 12.79 9.84
C ALA A 40 -0.01 13.39 8.43
N PRO A 41 -0.16 14.73 8.32
CA PRO A 41 -0.18 15.40 7.02
C PRO A 41 1.10 15.15 6.23
N GLY A 42 0.96 14.80 4.94
CA GLY A 42 2.09 14.52 4.04
C GLY A 42 2.70 13.13 4.17
N ASP A 43 2.24 12.28 5.11
CA ASP A 43 2.66 10.89 5.19
C ASP A 43 2.26 10.12 3.91
N SER A 44 3.08 9.11 3.57
CA SER A 44 2.73 8.09 2.60
C SER A 44 2.73 6.72 3.29
N VAL A 45 1.54 6.16 3.46
CA VAL A 45 1.31 4.99 4.30
C VAL A 45 0.79 3.83 3.48
N GLY A 46 1.52 2.72 3.50
CA GLY A 46 1.06 1.44 3.00
C GLY A 46 0.17 0.74 4.03
N TYR A 47 -1.06 0.43 3.68
CA TYR A 47 -2.00 -0.29 4.53
C TYR A 47 -2.19 -1.70 4.00
N ILE A 48 -1.37 -2.63 4.47
CA ILE A 48 -1.25 -3.98 3.94
C ILE A 48 -1.84 -5.04 4.88
N GLY A 49 -2.27 -6.14 4.29
CA GLY A 49 -2.91 -7.22 5.05
C GLY A 49 -3.46 -8.29 4.13
N ALA A 50 -3.65 -9.49 4.66
CA ALA A 50 -4.27 -10.57 3.90
C ALA A 50 -5.70 -10.23 3.45
N ASN A 51 -6.21 -10.99 2.48
CA ASN A 51 -7.61 -10.89 2.09
C ASN A 51 -8.51 -11.21 3.29
N GLY A 52 -9.45 -10.31 3.57
CA GLY A 52 -10.30 -10.43 4.76
C GLY A 52 -9.72 -9.83 6.05
N ALA A 53 -8.51 -9.28 6.05
CA ALA A 53 -7.88 -8.64 7.22
C ALA A 53 -8.59 -7.37 7.71
N GLY A 54 -9.59 -6.87 6.98
CA GLY A 54 -10.37 -5.69 7.38
C GLY A 54 -10.04 -4.40 6.63
N LYS A 55 -9.06 -4.39 5.69
CA LYS A 55 -8.59 -3.19 4.98
C LYS A 55 -9.72 -2.34 4.37
N SER A 56 -10.49 -2.91 3.45
CA SER A 56 -11.59 -2.18 2.79
C SER A 56 -12.72 -1.79 3.77
N THR A 57 -12.87 -2.50 4.90
CA THR A 57 -13.82 -2.15 5.96
C THR A 57 -13.34 -0.90 6.69
N THR A 58 -12.06 -0.83 7.03
CA THR A 58 -11.42 0.34 7.64
C THR A 58 -11.55 1.55 6.72
N ILE A 59 -11.13 1.44 5.45
CA ILE A 59 -11.24 2.54 4.47
C ILE A 59 -12.68 3.08 4.40
N LYS A 60 -13.69 2.21 4.34
CA LYS A 60 -15.09 2.63 4.30
C LYS A 60 -15.55 3.37 5.57
N MET A 61 -14.95 3.06 6.72
CA MET A 61 -15.20 3.81 7.96
C MET A 61 -14.49 5.18 7.95
N LEU A 62 -13.23 5.24 7.48
CA LEU A 62 -12.47 6.49 7.35
C LEU A 62 -13.18 7.53 6.46
N VAL A 63 -13.86 7.08 5.41
CA VAL A 63 -14.57 7.96 4.47
C VAL A 63 -16.07 8.11 4.76
N GLY A 64 -16.56 7.54 5.88
CA GLY A 64 -17.96 7.69 6.31
C GLY A 64 -18.98 6.88 5.53
N ILE A 65 -18.55 5.90 4.71
CA ILE A 65 -19.45 4.96 4.01
C ILE A 65 -20.01 3.92 4.98
N LEU A 66 -19.21 3.51 5.96
CA LEU A 66 -19.58 2.49 6.94
C LEU A 66 -19.51 3.07 8.35
N VAL A 67 -20.55 2.78 9.14
CA VAL A 67 -20.63 3.19 10.55
C VAL A 67 -19.85 2.20 11.40
N PRO A 68 -18.91 2.62 12.27
CA PRO A 68 -18.27 1.72 13.23
C PRO A 68 -19.28 1.17 14.25
N THR A 69 -18.99 0.00 14.79
CA THR A 69 -19.78 -0.58 15.89
C THR A 69 -19.41 0.08 17.23
N SER A 70 -18.11 0.39 17.39
CA SER A 70 -17.58 1.13 18.55
C SER A 70 -16.27 1.83 18.17
N GLY A 71 -15.74 2.64 19.09
CA GLY A 71 -14.57 3.46 18.87
C GLY A 71 -14.88 4.78 18.14
N THR A 72 -13.85 5.54 17.86
CA THR A 72 -13.96 6.85 17.19
C THR A 72 -13.06 6.91 15.97
N VAL A 73 -13.45 7.76 15.00
CA VAL A 73 -12.68 8.04 13.80
C VAL A 73 -12.77 9.52 13.45
N ARG A 74 -11.64 10.12 13.11
CA ARG A 74 -11.54 11.44 12.51
C ARG A 74 -10.70 11.35 11.25
N THR A 75 -11.14 12.03 10.19
CA THR A 75 -10.43 12.12 8.91
C THR A 75 -10.40 13.57 8.48
N CYS A 76 -9.22 14.10 8.21
CA CYS A 76 -8.98 15.53 7.96
C CYS A 76 -9.58 16.43 9.06
N GLY A 77 -9.51 15.99 10.34
CA GLY A 77 -10.07 16.69 11.49
C GLY A 77 -11.61 16.58 11.63
N LEU A 78 -12.31 15.92 10.70
CA LEU A 78 -13.76 15.83 10.63
C LEU A 78 -14.27 14.47 11.12
N ASP A 79 -15.49 14.45 11.64
CA ASP A 79 -16.25 13.22 11.89
C ASP A 79 -16.85 12.73 10.56
N PRO A 80 -16.41 11.56 10.02
CA PRO A 80 -16.83 11.11 8.71
C PRO A 80 -18.33 10.87 8.55
N LEU A 81 -19.03 10.62 9.64
CA LEU A 81 -20.47 10.34 9.60
C LEU A 81 -21.30 11.63 9.65
N LYS A 82 -20.86 12.60 10.46
CA LYS A 82 -21.61 13.84 10.68
C LYS A 82 -21.30 14.89 9.62
N GLN A 83 -20.05 14.92 9.11
CA GLN A 83 -19.53 15.97 8.24
C GLN A 83 -19.15 15.43 6.85
N ARG A 84 -19.96 14.53 6.29
CA ARG A 84 -19.66 13.83 5.02
C ARG A 84 -19.38 14.76 3.84
N ARG A 85 -20.11 15.87 3.70
CA ARG A 85 -19.93 16.80 2.59
C ARG A 85 -18.61 17.56 2.70
N GLU A 86 -18.26 17.98 3.89
CA GLU A 86 -16.99 18.65 4.14
C GLU A 86 -15.82 17.70 3.94
N LEU A 87 -15.96 16.45 4.41
CA LEU A 87 -14.96 15.41 4.24
C LEU A 87 -14.75 15.08 2.74
N ALA A 88 -15.82 14.94 1.97
CA ALA A 88 -15.75 14.66 0.54
C ALA A 88 -14.96 15.74 -0.25
N ALA A 89 -14.91 16.98 0.24
CA ALA A 89 -14.11 18.03 -0.35
C ALA A 89 -12.60 17.96 0.03
N ARG A 90 -12.25 17.12 0.99
CA ARG A 90 -10.87 16.98 1.51
C ARG A 90 -10.23 15.64 1.22
N VAL A 91 -11.01 14.66 0.75
CA VAL A 91 -10.55 13.28 0.52
C VAL A 91 -10.84 12.86 -0.90
N GLY A 92 -9.82 12.34 -1.58
CA GLY A 92 -9.95 11.62 -2.84
C GLY A 92 -9.89 10.11 -2.56
N VAL A 93 -10.72 9.32 -3.25
CA VAL A 93 -10.74 7.88 -3.05
C VAL A 93 -10.80 7.17 -4.39
N VAL A 94 -9.92 6.20 -4.60
CA VAL A 94 -10.00 5.24 -5.70
C VAL A 94 -10.31 3.88 -5.12
N PHE A 95 -11.47 3.32 -5.45
CA PHE A 95 -11.82 1.95 -5.10
C PHE A 95 -11.58 1.03 -6.30
N GLY A 96 -10.75 0.00 -6.16
CA GLY A 96 -10.33 -0.86 -7.27
C GLY A 96 -11.47 -1.49 -8.10
N GLN A 97 -12.66 -1.66 -7.51
CA GLN A 97 -13.80 -2.26 -8.19
C GLN A 97 -14.96 -1.31 -8.51
N ARG A 98 -14.88 -0.04 -8.12
CA ARG A 98 -15.95 0.94 -8.32
C ARG A 98 -15.40 2.17 -8.98
N SER A 99 -15.98 2.52 -10.13
CA SER A 99 -15.66 3.75 -10.84
C SER A 99 -16.43 4.94 -10.24
N GLN A 100 -15.75 6.07 -10.09
CA GLN A 100 -16.36 7.37 -9.84
C GLN A 100 -16.66 8.12 -11.14
N LEU A 101 -16.15 7.61 -12.27
CA LEU A 101 -16.39 8.14 -13.60
C LEU A 101 -17.71 7.59 -14.16
N TRP A 102 -18.37 8.38 -14.99
CA TRP A 102 -19.62 8.00 -15.63
C TRP A 102 -19.37 7.05 -16.80
N TRP A 103 -19.91 5.85 -16.71
CA TRP A 103 -19.62 4.71 -17.59
C TRP A 103 -19.83 5.00 -19.08
N ASP A 104 -20.92 5.72 -19.41
CA ASP A 104 -21.30 6.03 -20.80
C ASP A 104 -20.78 7.39 -21.29
N LEU A 105 -20.17 8.19 -20.44
CA LEU A 105 -19.63 9.50 -20.79
C LEU A 105 -18.14 9.45 -21.11
N PRO A 106 -17.65 10.35 -21.96
CA PRO A 106 -16.22 10.60 -22.11
C PRO A 106 -15.56 11.00 -20.79
N VAL A 107 -14.27 10.67 -20.64
CA VAL A 107 -13.50 11.03 -19.44
C VAL A 107 -13.56 12.51 -19.14
N ARG A 108 -13.47 13.37 -20.18
CA ARG A 108 -13.55 14.83 -20.05
C ARG A 108 -14.85 15.27 -19.38
N GLU A 109 -15.98 14.75 -19.83
CA GLU A 109 -17.31 15.10 -19.28
C GLU A 109 -17.42 14.64 -17.81
N SER A 110 -16.87 13.47 -17.49
CA SER A 110 -16.79 13.02 -16.11
C SER A 110 -15.99 13.98 -15.23
N PHE A 111 -14.87 14.54 -15.72
CA PHE A 111 -14.08 15.54 -14.99
C PHE A 111 -14.83 16.86 -14.84
N GLU A 112 -15.57 17.31 -15.85
CA GLU A 112 -16.42 18.51 -15.77
C GLU A 112 -17.52 18.36 -14.71
N ILE A 113 -18.19 17.21 -14.68
CA ILE A 113 -19.21 16.89 -13.68
C ILE A 113 -18.59 16.84 -12.27
N LEU A 114 -17.45 16.17 -12.10
CA LEU A 114 -16.75 16.13 -10.80
C LEU A 114 -16.32 17.52 -10.35
N SER A 115 -15.81 18.34 -11.26
CA SER A 115 -15.44 19.73 -10.97
C SER A 115 -16.64 20.54 -10.47
N ALA A 116 -17.81 20.35 -11.08
CA ALA A 116 -19.05 20.99 -10.66
C ALA A 116 -19.52 20.48 -9.29
N ILE A 117 -19.43 19.16 -9.04
CA ILE A 117 -19.76 18.55 -7.73
C ILE A 117 -18.89 19.15 -6.62
N HIS A 118 -17.57 19.27 -6.87
CA HIS A 118 -16.62 19.85 -5.94
C HIS A 118 -16.65 21.40 -5.93
N ARG A 119 -17.49 22.03 -6.76
CA ARG A 119 -17.64 23.49 -6.87
C ARG A 119 -16.32 24.19 -7.17
N LEU A 120 -15.51 23.62 -8.02
CA LEU A 120 -14.23 24.21 -8.41
C LEU A 120 -14.46 25.42 -9.31
N PRO A 121 -13.77 26.56 -9.08
CA PRO A 121 -13.80 27.66 -10.01
C PRO A 121 -13.36 27.21 -11.41
N PRO A 122 -14.00 27.67 -12.50
CA PRO A 122 -13.71 27.19 -13.87
C PRO A 122 -12.24 27.30 -14.28
N SER A 123 -11.54 28.37 -13.86
CA SER A 123 -10.12 28.56 -14.16
C SER A 123 -9.25 27.52 -13.44
N ARG A 124 -9.55 27.26 -12.16
CA ARG A 124 -8.80 26.27 -11.34
C ARG A 124 -9.10 24.84 -11.85
N SER A 125 -10.36 24.53 -12.17
CA SER A 125 -10.75 23.24 -12.74
C SER A 125 -10.00 22.96 -14.04
N ARG A 126 -9.98 23.91 -14.97
CA ARG A 126 -9.28 23.77 -16.25
C ARG A 126 -7.80 23.56 -16.06
N ALA A 127 -7.11 24.44 -15.31
CA ALA A 127 -5.67 24.33 -15.07
C ALA A 127 -5.30 22.99 -14.43
N ARG A 128 -6.12 22.53 -13.46
CA ARG A 128 -5.86 21.24 -12.80
C ARG A 128 -6.14 20.06 -13.71
N THR A 129 -7.19 20.12 -14.52
CA THR A 129 -7.49 19.08 -15.50
C THR A 129 -6.35 18.96 -16.52
N ASP A 130 -5.89 20.09 -17.07
CA ASP A 130 -4.79 20.09 -18.05
C ASP A 130 -3.51 19.50 -17.46
N GLU A 131 -3.16 19.86 -16.23
CA GLU A 131 -2.02 19.29 -15.49
C GLU A 131 -2.16 17.76 -15.34
N LEU A 132 -3.32 17.26 -14.90
CA LEU A 132 -3.58 15.84 -14.70
C LEU A 132 -3.59 15.07 -16.02
N VAL A 133 -4.15 15.66 -17.08
CA VAL A 133 -4.17 15.09 -18.43
C VAL A 133 -2.75 14.91 -18.96
N ASP A 134 -1.89 15.89 -18.78
CA ASP A 134 -0.49 15.84 -19.21
C ASP A 134 0.29 14.81 -18.40
N ARG A 135 0.29 14.93 -17.08
CA ARG A 135 1.10 14.08 -16.19
C ARG A 135 0.69 12.61 -16.15
N LEU A 136 -0.59 12.30 -16.39
CA LEU A 136 -1.12 10.93 -16.43
C LEU A 136 -1.36 10.43 -17.86
N GLU A 137 -0.95 11.21 -18.88
CA GLU A 137 -1.08 10.87 -20.31
C GLU A 137 -2.51 10.45 -20.69
N LEU A 138 -3.49 11.27 -20.31
CA LEU A 138 -4.89 10.99 -20.58
C LEU A 138 -5.35 11.50 -21.95
N GLY A 139 -4.52 12.32 -22.63
CA GLY A 139 -4.90 13.05 -23.83
C GLY A 139 -5.48 12.17 -24.94
N GLU A 140 -4.86 11.01 -25.18
CA GLU A 140 -5.27 10.08 -26.26
C GLU A 140 -6.69 9.52 -26.08
N PHE A 141 -7.17 9.39 -24.83
CA PHE A 141 -8.46 8.79 -24.53
C PHE A 141 -9.42 9.71 -23.75
N LEU A 142 -9.09 10.99 -23.64
CA LEU A 142 -9.91 11.97 -22.90
C LEU A 142 -11.33 12.12 -23.48
N ALA A 143 -11.49 11.93 -24.79
CA ALA A 143 -12.76 11.95 -25.49
C ALA A 143 -13.45 10.57 -25.60
N THR A 144 -12.83 9.52 -25.05
CA THR A 144 -13.35 8.16 -25.10
C THR A 144 -14.30 7.89 -23.93
N PRO A 145 -15.47 7.27 -24.16
CA PRO A 145 -16.35 6.82 -23.10
C PRO A 145 -15.66 5.83 -22.13
N VAL A 146 -15.90 6.01 -20.84
CA VAL A 146 -15.21 5.24 -19.77
C VAL A 146 -15.32 3.71 -19.98
N ARG A 147 -16.45 3.22 -20.48
CA ARG A 147 -16.68 1.79 -20.77
C ARG A 147 -15.75 1.20 -21.83
N GLN A 148 -15.15 2.05 -22.68
CA GLN A 148 -14.27 1.62 -23.78
C GLN A 148 -12.78 1.66 -23.39
N LEU A 149 -12.47 2.18 -22.22
CA LEU A 149 -11.10 2.26 -21.73
C LEU A 149 -10.57 0.89 -21.34
N SER A 150 -9.27 0.66 -21.60
CA SER A 150 -8.56 -0.44 -20.97
C SER A 150 -8.54 -0.26 -19.44
N LEU A 151 -8.27 -1.34 -18.71
CA LEU A 151 -8.18 -1.25 -17.25
C LEU A 151 -7.14 -0.21 -16.80
N GLY A 152 -5.99 -0.17 -17.46
CA GLY A 152 -4.92 0.80 -17.16
C GLY A 152 -5.32 2.25 -17.48
N GLN A 153 -5.94 2.50 -18.63
CA GLN A 153 -6.47 3.84 -18.98
C GLN A 153 -7.51 4.28 -17.96
N ARG A 154 -8.43 3.39 -17.61
CA ARG A 154 -9.45 3.68 -16.61
C ARG A 154 -8.83 3.99 -15.25
N MET A 155 -7.84 3.23 -14.79
CA MET A 155 -7.19 3.47 -13.50
C MET A 155 -6.48 4.83 -13.46
N ARG A 156 -5.77 5.23 -14.54
CA ARG A 156 -5.17 6.56 -14.63
C ARG A 156 -6.21 7.67 -14.56
N ALA A 157 -7.35 7.51 -15.25
CA ALA A 157 -8.45 8.46 -15.19
C ALA A 157 -9.12 8.51 -13.80
N GLU A 158 -9.26 7.36 -13.10
CA GLU A 158 -9.78 7.31 -11.72
C GLU A 158 -8.86 8.04 -10.74
N VAL A 159 -7.54 7.86 -10.85
CA VAL A 159 -6.57 8.59 -10.02
C VAL A 159 -6.65 10.09 -10.30
N ALA A 160 -6.72 10.50 -11.57
CA ALA A 160 -6.92 11.91 -11.93
C ALA A 160 -8.20 12.48 -11.32
N ALA A 161 -9.31 11.76 -11.43
CA ALA A 161 -10.60 12.14 -10.86
C ALA A 161 -10.54 12.33 -9.34
N ALA A 162 -9.86 11.42 -8.63
CA ALA A 162 -9.68 11.50 -7.17
C ALA A 162 -8.82 12.69 -6.72
N LEU A 163 -7.94 13.19 -7.60
CA LEU A 163 -7.02 14.30 -7.33
C LEU A 163 -7.49 15.65 -7.88
N LEU A 164 -8.58 15.68 -8.64
CA LEU A 164 -9.06 16.86 -9.36
C LEU A 164 -9.30 18.06 -8.43
N HIS A 165 -9.84 17.80 -7.24
CA HIS A 165 -10.17 18.82 -6.24
C HIS A 165 -9.04 19.14 -5.26
N GLN A 166 -7.83 18.58 -5.49
CA GLN A 166 -6.63 18.74 -4.64
C GLN A 166 -6.91 18.38 -3.17
N PRO A 167 -7.24 17.12 -2.88
CA PRO A 167 -7.58 16.69 -1.54
C PRO A 167 -6.37 16.68 -0.60
N GLN A 168 -6.62 16.76 0.72
CA GLN A 168 -5.61 16.61 1.76
C GLN A 168 -5.17 15.15 1.93
N LEU A 169 -6.09 14.22 1.69
CA LEU A 169 -5.87 12.78 1.78
C LEU A 169 -6.35 12.09 0.52
N VAL A 170 -5.51 11.24 -0.05
CA VAL A 170 -5.90 10.32 -1.12
C VAL A 170 -5.79 8.89 -0.63
N ILE A 171 -6.86 8.14 -0.77
CA ILE A 171 -6.92 6.71 -0.47
C ILE A 171 -6.99 5.96 -1.79
N LEU A 172 -6.00 5.11 -2.04
CA LEU A 172 -5.86 4.34 -3.25
C LEU A 172 -5.95 2.84 -2.93
N ASP A 173 -7.02 2.20 -3.37
CA ASP A 173 -7.23 0.75 -3.19
C ASP A 173 -6.84 0.03 -4.48
N GLU A 174 -5.66 -0.62 -4.48
CA GLU A 174 -5.07 -1.36 -5.60
C GLU A 174 -4.87 -0.51 -6.90
N PRO A 175 -4.21 0.67 -6.85
CA PRO A 175 -4.19 1.60 -7.98
C PRO A 175 -3.34 1.16 -9.16
N THR A 176 -2.49 0.15 -8.99
CA THR A 176 -1.58 -0.37 -10.03
C THR A 176 -2.05 -1.66 -10.66
N ILE A 177 -3.20 -2.19 -10.22
CA ILE A 177 -3.75 -3.43 -10.75
C ILE A 177 -4.06 -3.32 -12.25
N GLY A 178 -3.55 -4.29 -13.03
CA GLY A 178 -3.77 -4.32 -14.48
C GLY A 178 -3.01 -3.28 -15.29
N LEU A 179 -2.09 -2.52 -14.67
CA LEU A 179 -1.14 -1.67 -15.37
C LEU A 179 0.07 -2.49 -15.85
N ASP A 180 0.58 -2.15 -17.03
CA ASP A 180 1.90 -2.61 -17.47
C ASP A 180 3.02 -1.93 -16.66
N VAL A 181 4.25 -2.42 -16.81
CA VAL A 181 5.42 -1.97 -16.02
C VAL A 181 5.66 -0.47 -16.15
N LEU A 182 5.58 0.07 -17.37
CA LEU A 182 5.82 1.51 -17.63
C LEU A 182 4.70 2.37 -17.03
N SER A 183 3.46 1.94 -17.20
CA SER A 183 2.29 2.63 -16.61
C SER A 183 2.33 2.63 -15.09
N LYS A 184 2.78 1.53 -14.45
CA LYS A 184 3.02 1.48 -13.00
C LYS A 184 4.07 2.50 -12.58
N GLN A 185 5.22 2.51 -13.27
CA GLN A 185 6.31 3.43 -12.96
C GLN A 185 5.84 4.89 -13.03
N ARG A 186 5.17 5.27 -14.13
CA ARG A 186 4.65 6.64 -14.31
C ARG A 186 3.64 7.03 -13.23
N LEU A 187 2.73 6.13 -12.89
CA LEU A 187 1.79 6.38 -11.80
C LEU A 187 2.50 6.60 -10.46
N ARG A 188 3.52 5.82 -10.15
CA ARG A 188 4.35 5.99 -8.95
C ARG A 188 5.06 7.35 -8.94
N GLU A 189 5.74 7.70 -10.03
CA GLU A 189 6.42 9.00 -10.18
C GLU A 189 5.44 10.16 -10.04
N PHE A 190 4.27 10.04 -10.64
CA PHE A 190 3.20 11.02 -10.51
C PHE A 190 2.75 11.19 -9.05
N LEU A 191 2.47 10.11 -8.32
CA LEU A 191 2.03 10.15 -6.92
C LEU A 191 3.11 10.74 -6.00
N ILE A 192 4.38 10.41 -6.22
CA ILE A 192 5.51 11.00 -5.50
C ILE A 192 5.57 12.52 -5.75
N GLY A 193 5.44 12.93 -7.00
CA GLY A 193 5.40 14.35 -7.38
C GLY A 193 4.21 15.10 -6.80
N GLU A 194 3.04 14.48 -6.79
CA GLU A 194 1.81 15.04 -6.21
C GLU A 194 1.96 15.31 -4.72
N ARG A 195 2.51 14.33 -3.99
CA ARG A 195 2.81 14.47 -2.57
C ARG A 195 3.79 15.62 -2.31
N ARG A 196 4.88 15.70 -3.08
CA ARG A 196 5.91 16.75 -2.92
C ARG A 196 5.39 18.15 -3.26
N SER A 197 4.57 18.28 -4.30
CA SER A 197 4.11 19.58 -4.80
C SER A 197 2.91 20.11 -4.03
N HIS A 198 2.03 19.25 -3.54
CA HIS A 198 0.76 19.64 -2.91
C HIS A 198 0.63 19.23 -1.44
N GLY A 199 1.62 18.50 -0.89
CA GLY A 199 1.56 18.02 0.49
C GLY A 199 0.46 16.97 0.72
N THR A 200 -0.02 16.32 -0.35
CA THR A 200 -1.10 15.32 -0.29
C THR A 200 -0.66 14.11 0.52
N THR A 201 -1.45 13.73 1.52
CA THR A 201 -1.26 12.49 2.29
C THR A 201 -1.75 11.30 1.47
N LEU A 202 -0.98 10.22 1.44
CA LEU A 202 -1.35 9.01 0.71
C LEU A 202 -1.63 7.86 1.70
N LEU A 203 -2.75 7.17 1.49
CA LEU A 203 -3.04 5.88 2.11
C LEU A 203 -3.26 4.85 1.00
N LEU A 204 -2.31 3.94 0.86
CA LEU A 204 -2.26 2.97 -0.23
C LEU A 204 -2.55 1.57 0.28
N THR A 205 -3.52 0.86 -0.33
CA THR A 205 -3.60 -0.59 -0.22
C THR A 205 -3.13 -1.23 -1.51
N THR A 206 -2.29 -2.23 -1.41
CA THR A 206 -1.81 -2.99 -2.58
C THR A 206 -1.32 -4.36 -2.16
N HIS A 207 -1.29 -5.27 -3.12
CA HIS A 207 -0.60 -6.56 -3.02
C HIS A 207 0.75 -6.53 -3.76
N ASP A 208 1.04 -5.44 -4.49
CA ASP A 208 2.34 -5.23 -5.16
C ASP A 208 3.31 -4.58 -4.16
N MET A 209 4.25 -5.36 -3.65
CA MET A 209 5.20 -4.86 -2.66
C MET A 209 6.15 -3.81 -3.23
N GLY A 210 6.42 -3.84 -4.54
CA GLY A 210 7.17 -2.79 -5.20
C GLY A 210 6.46 -1.42 -5.21
N ASP A 211 5.13 -1.37 -5.03
CA ASP A 211 4.42 -0.12 -4.78
C ASP A 211 4.69 0.41 -3.36
N ILE A 212 4.68 -0.51 -2.38
CA ILE A 212 4.95 -0.17 -0.98
C ILE A 212 6.37 0.39 -0.84
N GLU A 213 7.37 -0.31 -1.38
CA GLU A 213 8.78 0.09 -1.32
C GLU A 213 9.03 1.48 -1.93
N ARG A 214 8.34 1.79 -3.03
CA ARG A 214 8.60 3.03 -3.78
C ARG A 214 7.76 4.22 -3.36
N LEU A 215 6.55 3.97 -2.85
CA LEU A 215 5.59 5.02 -2.54
C LEU A 215 5.47 5.31 -1.05
N CYS A 216 5.73 4.34 -0.17
CA CYS A 216 5.39 4.44 1.24
C CYS A 216 6.64 4.59 2.12
N ASP A 217 6.61 5.57 3.02
CA ASP A 217 7.64 5.74 4.04
C ASP A 217 7.31 4.94 5.32
N ARG A 218 6.03 4.59 5.47
CA ARG A 218 5.50 3.88 6.65
C ARG A 218 4.53 2.80 6.22
N VAL A 219 4.52 1.71 6.95
CA VAL A 219 3.66 0.55 6.66
C VAL A 219 2.86 0.17 7.89
N LEU A 220 1.56 0.06 7.71
CA LEU A 220 0.62 -0.49 8.66
C LEU A 220 0.23 -1.91 8.19
N VAL A 221 0.70 -2.93 8.89
CA VAL A 221 0.29 -4.31 8.62
C VAL A 221 -0.89 -4.66 9.49
N VAL A 222 -1.97 -5.15 8.87
CA VAL A 222 -3.18 -5.58 9.57
C VAL A 222 -3.44 -7.06 9.38
N ASP A 223 -3.83 -7.70 10.48
CA ASP A 223 -4.28 -9.08 10.49
C ASP A 223 -5.49 -9.23 11.40
N HIS A 224 -6.52 -9.96 10.93
CA HIS A 224 -7.77 -10.18 11.67
C HIS A 224 -8.37 -8.90 12.28
N GLY A 225 -8.28 -7.78 11.55
CA GLY A 225 -8.85 -6.49 11.96
C GLY A 225 -8.00 -5.69 12.95
N ARG A 226 -6.81 -6.14 13.31
CA ARG A 226 -5.89 -5.49 14.26
C ARG A 226 -4.60 -5.06 13.58
N VAL A 227 -3.97 -3.98 14.02
CA VAL A 227 -2.63 -3.60 13.63
C VAL A 227 -1.63 -4.58 14.26
N VAL A 228 -0.77 -5.16 13.43
CA VAL A 228 0.28 -6.09 13.86
C VAL A 228 1.67 -5.50 13.70
N HIS A 229 1.82 -4.49 12.85
CA HIS A 229 3.02 -3.68 12.69
C HIS A 229 2.63 -2.27 12.29
N ASP A 230 3.37 -1.30 12.80
CA ASP A 230 3.26 0.11 12.49
C ASP A 230 4.66 0.73 12.53
N GLY A 231 5.23 1.01 11.37
CA GLY A 231 6.61 1.51 11.27
C GLY A 231 7.08 1.58 9.82
N ASP A 232 8.37 1.77 9.63
CA ASP A 232 9.04 1.72 8.33
C ASP A 232 9.27 0.26 7.86
N LEU A 233 9.73 0.13 6.62
CA LEU A 233 9.99 -1.18 6.01
C LEU A 233 11.14 -1.93 6.69
N ASP A 234 12.17 -1.21 7.13
CA ASP A 234 13.30 -1.81 7.86
C ASP A 234 12.84 -2.36 9.21
N GLY A 235 11.99 -1.63 9.92
CA GLY A 235 11.35 -2.09 11.16
C GLY A 235 10.46 -3.30 10.94
N LEU A 236 9.75 -3.36 9.80
CA LEU A 236 8.95 -4.50 9.41
C LEU A 236 9.83 -5.74 9.18
N ALA A 237 10.93 -5.61 8.45
CA ALA A 237 11.89 -6.69 8.20
C ALA A 237 12.49 -7.22 9.51
N ARG A 238 12.92 -6.31 10.40
CA ARG A 238 13.43 -6.67 11.74
C ARG A 238 12.38 -7.40 12.58
N ALA A 239 11.15 -6.90 12.62
CA ALA A 239 10.06 -7.52 13.39
C ALA A 239 9.73 -8.95 12.92
N ALA A 240 9.97 -9.25 11.65
CA ALA A 240 9.80 -10.58 11.07
C ALA A 240 11.03 -11.49 11.23
N GLY A 241 12.12 -11.01 11.83
CA GLY A 241 13.39 -11.72 11.86
C GLY A 241 13.96 -11.99 10.46
N ALA A 242 13.66 -11.12 9.50
CA ALA A 242 14.14 -11.23 8.14
C ALA A 242 15.44 -10.43 8.03
N GLY A 243 16.56 -11.15 7.98
CA GLY A 243 17.87 -10.57 7.75
C GLY A 243 18.16 -10.34 6.27
N ARG A 244 19.22 -9.58 6.00
CA ARG A 244 19.80 -9.44 4.65
C ARG A 244 20.45 -10.74 4.23
N THR A 245 20.56 -10.96 2.92
CA THR A 245 21.22 -12.15 2.38
C THR A 245 22.44 -11.73 1.57
N LEU A 246 23.61 -12.22 1.98
CA LEU A 246 24.80 -12.17 1.15
C LEU A 246 24.77 -13.34 0.18
N VAL A 247 24.74 -13.06 -1.09
CA VAL A 247 24.88 -14.05 -2.16
C VAL A 247 26.31 -14.00 -2.63
N VAL A 248 27.00 -15.14 -2.63
CA VAL A 248 28.39 -15.27 -3.10
C VAL A 248 28.49 -16.28 -4.22
N ASP A 249 29.15 -15.89 -5.29
CA ASP A 249 29.59 -16.80 -6.35
C ASP A 249 31.05 -17.16 -6.12
N LEU A 250 31.34 -18.45 -5.97
CA LEU A 250 32.65 -18.98 -5.64
C LEU A 250 33.38 -19.46 -6.89
N THR A 251 34.72 -19.39 -6.88
CA THR A 251 35.62 -19.95 -7.89
C THR A 251 36.25 -21.25 -7.37
N GLY A 252 36.27 -22.30 -8.15
CA GLY A 252 36.95 -23.55 -7.81
C GLY A 252 36.17 -24.41 -6.82
N ALA A 253 36.85 -24.84 -5.74
CA ALA A 253 36.22 -25.68 -4.73
C ALA A 253 35.07 -24.96 -4.01
N THR A 254 33.96 -25.65 -3.83
CA THR A 254 32.73 -25.13 -3.20
C THR A 254 32.66 -25.69 -1.76
N PRO A 255 33.31 -25.03 -0.77
CA PRO A 255 33.26 -25.49 0.61
C PRO A 255 31.88 -25.27 1.20
N ASP A 256 31.59 -26.04 2.22
CA ASP A 256 30.42 -25.80 3.07
C ASP A 256 30.63 -24.50 3.86
N LEU A 257 29.80 -23.50 3.55
CA LEU A 257 29.76 -22.20 4.24
C LEU A 257 28.83 -22.20 5.46
N THR A 258 28.27 -23.34 5.84
CA THR A 258 27.56 -23.48 7.12
C THR A 258 28.52 -23.19 8.29
N GLY A 259 27.98 -22.60 9.37
CA GLY A 259 28.79 -22.28 10.54
C GLY A 259 29.68 -21.05 10.44
N ILE A 260 29.44 -20.15 9.49
CA ILE A 260 29.96 -18.77 9.56
C ILE A 260 29.22 -18.05 10.68
N PRO A 261 29.95 -17.38 11.62
CA PRO A 261 29.35 -16.73 12.78
C PRO A 261 28.28 -15.68 12.36
N HIS A 262 27.20 -15.65 13.10
CA HIS A 262 26.09 -14.72 12.88
C HIS A 262 25.40 -14.82 11.51
N THR A 263 25.51 -15.98 10.84
CA THR A 263 24.83 -16.25 9.57
C THR A 263 23.97 -17.51 9.64
N THR A 264 22.99 -17.54 8.77
CA THR A 264 22.17 -18.74 8.49
C THR A 264 22.35 -19.12 7.02
N HIS A 265 22.80 -20.33 6.75
CA HIS A 265 22.87 -20.82 5.37
C HIS A 265 21.45 -21.00 4.79
N VAL A 266 21.12 -20.26 3.73
CA VAL A 266 19.78 -20.23 3.13
C VAL A 266 19.65 -21.24 2.01
N SER A 267 20.59 -21.23 1.06
CA SER A 267 20.60 -22.15 -0.09
C SER A 267 21.99 -22.24 -0.72
N SER A 268 22.17 -23.36 -1.44
CA SER A 268 23.34 -23.60 -2.30
C SER A 268 22.84 -23.99 -3.68
N GLU A 269 23.32 -23.35 -4.71
CA GLU A 269 22.92 -23.51 -6.12
C GLU A 269 24.18 -23.74 -6.99
N VAL A 270 23.99 -24.24 -8.22
CA VAL A 270 25.08 -24.47 -9.18
C VAL A 270 26.18 -25.33 -8.57
N ASP A 271 25.82 -26.52 -8.05
CA ASP A 271 26.72 -27.46 -7.41
C ASP A 271 27.59 -26.83 -6.27
N GLY A 272 27.02 -25.88 -5.55
CA GLY A 272 27.66 -25.15 -4.46
C GLY A 272 28.43 -23.92 -4.84
N ALA A 273 28.54 -23.61 -6.14
CA ALA A 273 29.27 -22.43 -6.60
C ALA A 273 28.56 -21.11 -6.24
N ARG A 274 27.21 -21.11 -6.11
CA ARG A 274 26.46 -19.97 -5.61
C ARG A 274 25.84 -20.32 -4.27
N GLN A 275 26.18 -19.55 -3.25
CA GLN A 275 25.66 -19.76 -1.90
C GLN A 275 25.02 -18.49 -1.34
N ARG A 276 23.97 -18.67 -0.54
CA ARG A 276 23.18 -17.59 0.09
C ARG A 276 23.30 -17.69 1.59
N LEU A 277 23.79 -16.63 2.22
CA LEU A 277 23.99 -16.53 3.66
C LEU A 277 23.12 -15.40 4.22
N GLY A 278 22.08 -15.75 4.96
CA GLY A 278 21.26 -14.79 5.69
C GLY A 278 22.01 -14.29 6.92
N PHE A 279 21.97 -12.98 7.17
CA PHE A 279 22.56 -12.36 8.35
C PHE A 279 21.70 -11.19 8.84
N ASP A 280 21.77 -10.94 10.14
CA ASP A 280 21.11 -9.79 10.76
C ASP A 280 22.10 -8.63 10.87
N SER A 281 21.73 -7.47 10.31
CA SER A 281 22.57 -6.26 10.29
C SER A 281 22.85 -5.67 11.69
N GLU A 282 22.08 -6.04 12.71
CA GLU A 282 22.34 -5.63 14.09
C GLU A 282 23.44 -6.49 14.76
N SER A 283 23.58 -7.74 14.32
CA SER A 283 24.53 -8.70 14.90
C SER A 283 25.83 -8.81 14.11
N THR A 284 25.83 -8.48 12.81
CA THR A 284 27.02 -8.51 11.95
C THR A 284 26.87 -7.61 10.73
N THR A 285 27.96 -7.39 10.01
CA THR A 285 27.95 -6.61 8.76
C THR A 285 28.23 -7.49 7.54
N ALA A 286 27.71 -7.10 6.37
CA ALA A 286 28.02 -7.80 5.12
C ALA A 286 29.54 -7.94 4.87
N ALA A 287 30.31 -6.92 5.25
CA ALA A 287 31.78 -6.94 5.15
C ALA A 287 32.42 -8.00 6.06
N ALA A 288 31.92 -8.15 7.29
CA ALA A 288 32.43 -9.18 8.21
C ALA A 288 32.06 -10.61 7.73
N VAL A 289 30.84 -10.78 7.21
CA VAL A 289 30.42 -12.06 6.62
C VAL A 289 31.26 -12.38 5.38
N LEU A 290 31.49 -11.40 4.49
CA LEU A 290 32.33 -11.57 3.30
C LEU A 290 33.77 -11.94 3.68
N ALA A 291 34.36 -11.29 4.69
CA ALA A 291 35.71 -11.63 5.18
C ALA A 291 35.78 -13.09 5.64
N ALA A 292 34.80 -13.54 6.42
CA ALA A 292 34.74 -14.93 6.88
C ALA A 292 34.54 -15.95 5.74
N VAL A 293 33.80 -15.57 4.70
CA VAL A 293 33.67 -16.38 3.46
C VAL A 293 35.01 -16.44 2.74
N SER A 294 35.70 -15.30 2.58
CA SER A 294 36.97 -15.20 1.84
C SER A 294 38.12 -15.96 2.52
N GLU A 295 38.02 -16.24 3.83
CA GLU A 295 38.96 -17.12 4.52
C GLU A 295 38.77 -18.61 4.14
N ARG A 296 37.59 -18.99 3.61
CA ARG A 296 37.25 -20.39 3.29
C ARG A 296 37.18 -20.68 1.80
N ALA A 297 36.91 -19.68 0.98
CA ALA A 297 36.72 -19.82 -0.46
C ALA A 297 37.10 -18.54 -1.21
N GLU A 298 37.51 -18.72 -2.47
CA GLU A 298 37.74 -17.61 -3.39
C GLU A 298 36.38 -17.09 -3.95
N VAL A 299 36.06 -15.84 -3.65
CA VAL A 299 34.82 -15.19 -4.10
C VAL A 299 35.07 -14.57 -5.46
N ARG A 300 34.31 -15.00 -6.47
CA ARG A 300 34.33 -14.45 -7.83
C ARG A 300 33.44 -13.20 -7.96
N ASP A 301 32.27 -13.25 -7.35
CA ASP A 301 31.27 -12.18 -7.39
C ASP A 301 30.39 -12.24 -6.13
N LEU A 302 29.76 -11.13 -5.82
CA LEU A 302 28.84 -11.04 -4.69
C LEU A 302 27.70 -10.08 -4.96
N SER A 303 26.56 -10.32 -4.32
CA SER A 303 25.48 -9.37 -4.19
C SER A 303 24.86 -9.42 -2.80
N ILE A 304 24.25 -8.31 -2.39
CA ILE A 304 23.49 -8.25 -1.14
C ILE A 304 22.02 -8.11 -1.53
N GLU A 305 21.20 -9.04 -1.07
CA GLU A 305 19.76 -8.98 -1.28
C GLU A 305 19.10 -8.51 0.02
N GLU A 306 18.27 -7.49 -0.11
CA GLU A 306 17.36 -7.09 0.97
C GLU A 306 16.25 -8.15 1.10
N PRO A 307 15.67 -8.33 2.30
CA PRO A 307 14.60 -9.29 2.48
C PRO A 307 13.39 -8.88 1.61
N ASP A 308 12.83 -9.85 0.89
CA ASP A 308 11.59 -9.65 0.14
C ASP A 308 10.45 -9.34 1.10
N ILE A 309 9.79 -8.19 0.91
CA ILE A 309 8.72 -7.71 1.79
C ILE A 309 7.52 -8.68 1.78
N GLU A 310 7.25 -9.37 0.67
CA GLU A 310 6.21 -10.40 0.65
C GLU A 310 6.51 -11.54 1.62
N ASP A 311 7.77 -12.00 1.66
CA ASP A 311 8.21 -13.05 2.58
C ASP A 311 8.21 -12.56 4.03
N VAL A 312 8.60 -11.31 4.25
CA VAL A 312 8.53 -10.64 5.56
C VAL A 312 7.09 -10.63 6.09
N VAL A 313 6.16 -10.13 5.30
CA VAL A 313 4.73 -10.08 5.65
C VAL A 313 4.17 -11.50 5.86
N ARG A 314 4.56 -12.46 5.01
CA ARG A 314 4.15 -13.86 5.13
C ARG A 314 4.67 -14.50 6.43
N ARG A 315 5.89 -14.18 6.87
CA ARG A 315 6.44 -14.64 8.17
C ARG A 315 5.65 -14.08 9.35
N ILE A 316 5.32 -12.79 9.34
CA ILE A 316 4.50 -12.16 10.39
C ILE A 316 3.17 -12.88 10.55
N TYR A 317 2.50 -13.23 9.45
CA TYR A 317 1.23 -13.97 9.51
C TYR A 317 1.39 -15.42 10.00
N ARG A 318 2.52 -16.09 9.69
CA ARG A 318 2.77 -17.46 10.17
C ARG A 318 3.06 -17.51 11.66
N ALA A 319 3.79 -16.53 12.19
CA ALA A 319 4.16 -16.47 13.60
C ALA A 319 2.95 -16.26 14.54
N ARG A 320 1.78 -15.90 14.00
CA ARG A 320 0.55 -15.62 14.76
C ARG A 320 -0.55 -16.67 14.62
N ARG A 321 -0.31 -17.70 13.82
CA ARG A 321 -1.19 -18.86 13.68
C ARG A 321 -0.78 -19.97 14.62
#